data_932ef68010324f943eb2f9d25f656f3c
#
_entry.id   932ef68010324f943eb2f9d25f656f3c
#
_cell.length_a   1.000
_cell.length_b   1.000
_cell.length_c   1.000
_cell.angle_alpha   90.00
_cell.angle_beta   90.00
_cell.angle_gamma   90.00
#
_symmetry.space_group_name_H-M   'P 1'
#
loop_
_entity.id
_entity.type
_entity.pdbx_description
1 polymer ?
#
loop_
_entity_poly.entity_id
_entity_poly.type
_entity_poly.pdbx_seq_one_letter_code
_entity_poly.pdbx_strand_id
1 'polypeptide(L)'
;MRKDLFAFLIIIIGVFTSCNHSQTRLEARGGDTVRFEYARHLKIVKYQGYSIATLTDPWKQGKILHTYALVPKGKVGDEVCKAFSSGNNQEVTIVRTPITRSVVFTTVHCALLYDLKAESAIKGVCDLQYISIPDVQQRAKLPISDAHHVVDCGNSMSSNVEKIIDLKPEAIMVSPFENSGGYGKLDKLHIPLIEMADYMEESSLGRAEWMKFYGMLFGREKAADSLFN
;
A
#
# COMPACT_ATOMS: atom_id res chain seq x y z
N MET A 1 27.35 28.70 -77.26
CA MET A 1 25.90 28.80 -77.12
C MET A 1 25.51 28.00 -75.86
N ARG A 2 25.18 28.75 -74.88
CA ARG A 2 24.92 28.23 -73.51
C ARG A 2 23.44 27.84 -73.39
N LYS A 3 23.16 26.65 -72.91
CA LYS A 3 21.81 26.25 -72.55
C LYS A 3 21.76 26.09 -71.03
N ASP A 4 21.01 27.00 -70.41
CA ASP A 4 20.78 27.03 -68.98
C ASP A 4 19.77 25.96 -68.61
N LEU A 5 20.21 25.06 -67.76
CA LEU A 5 19.38 24.00 -67.21
C LEU A 5 18.86 24.45 -65.83
N PHE A 6 17.63 24.93 -65.80
CA PHE A 6 16.93 25.23 -64.53
C PHE A 6 16.54 23.93 -63.82
N ALA A 7 17.25 23.65 -62.78
CA ALA A 7 16.87 22.56 -61.86
C ALA A 7 15.79 23.08 -60.92
N PHE A 8 14.57 22.58 -61.07
CA PHE A 8 13.46 22.83 -60.15
C PHE A 8 13.64 21.94 -58.89
N LEU A 9 14.11 22.56 -57.80
CA LEU A 9 14.24 21.89 -56.51
C LEU A 9 12.88 21.92 -55.81
N ILE A 10 12.12 20.83 -55.84
CA ILE A 10 10.88 20.66 -55.08
C ILE A 10 11.27 20.33 -53.64
N ILE A 11 11.13 21.31 -52.76
CA ILE A 11 11.25 21.10 -51.33
C ILE A 11 9.94 20.48 -50.82
N ILE A 12 9.94 19.16 -50.59
CA ILE A 12 8.86 18.49 -49.88
C ILE A 12 9.03 18.78 -48.39
N ILE A 13 8.26 19.77 -47.90
CA ILE A 13 8.14 20.00 -46.46
C ILE A 13 7.24 18.89 -45.92
N GLY A 14 7.87 17.81 -45.43
CA GLY A 14 7.21 16.79 -44.67
C GLY A 14 6.76 17.36 -43.31
N VAL A 15 5.47 17.66 -43.18
CA VAL A 15 4.86 17.98 -41.90
C VAL A 15 4.84 16.71 -41.08
N PHE A 16 5.87 16.47 -40.25
CA PHE A 16 5.83 15.49 -39.20
C PHE A 16 4.84 16.00 -38.15
N THR A 17 3.57 15.60 -38.24
CA THR A 17 2.65 15.65 -37.14
C THR A 17 3.16 14.63 -36.11
N SER A 18 4.06 15.08 -35.25
CA SER A 18 4.41 14.36 -34.02
C SER A 18 3.14 14.29 -33.20
N CYS A 19 2.47 13.14 -33.23
CA CYS A 19 1.52 12.77 -32.17
C CYS A 19 2.28 12.74 -30.86
N ASN A 20 2.25 13.89 -30.19
CA ASN A 20 2.70 13.99 -28.81
C ASN A 20 1.69 13.20 -27.99
N HIS A 21 1.93 11.89 -27.86
CA HIS A 21 1.24 11.06 -26.89
C HIS A 21 1.75 11.57 -25.54
N SER A 22 1.01 12.51 -24.97
CA SER A 22 1.23 13.00 -23.62
C SER A 22 1.05 11.81 -22.69
N GLN A 23 2.12 11.06 -22.49
CA GLN A 23 2.21 10.18 -21.34
C GLN A 23 2.04 11.09 -20.13
N THR A 24 0.88 10.99 -19.50
CA THR A 24 0.60 11.67 -18.23
C THR A 24 1.52 11.03 -17.19
N ARG A 25 2.77 11.45 -17.20
CA ARG A 25 3.69 11.20 -16.12
C ARG A 25 3.07 11.92 -14.94
N LEU A 26 2.66 11.18 -13.91
CA LEU A 26 2.33 11.76 -12.60
C LEU A 26 3.63 12.41 -12.09
N GLU A 27 3.91 13.63 -12.58
CA GLU A 27 4.97 14.45 -12.02
C GLU A 27 4.51 14.86 -10.63
N ALA A 28 5.06 14.18 -9.65
CA ALA A 28 4.88 14.47 -8.24
C ALA A 28 5.53 15.81 -7.87
N ARG A 29 5.01 16.92 -8.41
CA ARG A 29 5.44 18.27 -8.06
C ARG A 29 4.66 18.72 -6.84
N GLY A 30 5.37 19.01 -5.75
CA GLY A 30 4.85 19.72 -4.59
C GLY A 30 3.90 18.89 -3.72
N GLY A 31 4.37 17.80 -3.15
CA GLY A 31 3.62 17.07 -2.14
C GLY A 31 3.94 17.56 -0.73
N ASP A 32 2.96 17.52 0.17
CA ASP A 32 3.13 17.83 1.59
C ASP A 32 3.66 16.60 2.32
N THR A 33 4.84 16.71 2.91
CA THR A 33 5.44 15.63 3.70
C THR A 33 4.77 15.56 5.07
N VAL A 34 4.24 14.38 5.42
CA VAL A 34 3.76 14.09 6.77
C VAL A 34 4.96 14.13 7.72
N ARG A 35 4.85 14.92 8.78
CA ARG A 35 5.92 15.02 9.76
C ARG A 35 5.92 13.78 10.66
N PHE A 36 7.05 13.08 10.65
CA PHE A 36 7.40 12.07 11.63
C PHE A 36 8.53 12.60 12.50
N GLU A 37 8.35 12.53 13.81
CA GLU A 37 9.33 13.04 14.78
C GLU A 37 10.25 11.91 15.26
N TYR A 38 9.70 10.72 15.42
CA TYR A 38 10.37 9.59 16.03
C TYR A 38 10.58 8.42 15.06
N ALA A 39 9.61 8.14 14.18
CA ALA A 39 9.72 7.06 13.20
C ALA A 39 10.78 7.37 12.14
N ARG A 40 11.67 6.41 11.89
CA ARG A 40 12.83 6.53 10.98
C ARG A 40 12.66 5.70 9.69
N HIS A 41 11.87 4.65 9.75
CA HIS A 41 11.68 3.72 8.62
C HIS A 41 10.47 4.03 7.76
N LEU A 42 9.78 5.15 8.01
CA LEU A 42 8.57 5.54 7.29
C LEU A 42 8.63 6.99 6.84
N LYS A 43 8.36 7.23 5.56
CA LYS A 43 8.17 8.56 4.98
C LYS A 43 6.87 8.58 4.19
N ILE A 44 6.02 9.58 4.42
CA ILE A 44 4.77 9.76 3.68
C ILE A 44 4.74 11.14 3.06
N VAL A 45 4.37 11.21 1.78
CA VAL A 45 4.15 12.46 1.05
C VAL A 45 2.75 12.46 0.48
N LYS A 46 1.97 13.48 0.83
CA LYS A 46 0.60 13.67 0.33
C LYS A 46 0.62 14.49 -0.95
N TYR A 47 -0.03 13.97 -1.98
CA TYR A 47 -0.24 14.62 -3.27
C TYR A 47 -1.73 14.86 -3.51
N GLN A 48 -2.07 15.58 -4.58
CA GLN A 48 -3.46 15.76 -4.95
C GLN A 48 -4.07 14.40 -5.40
N GLY A 49 -4.98 13.88 -4.59
CA GLY A 49 -5.71 12.65 -4.89
C GLY A 49 -5.04 11.34 -4.48
N TYR A 50 -3.83 11.35 -3.92
CA TYR A 50 -3.15 10.16 -3.41
C TYR A 50 -2.02 10.51 -2.44
N SER A 51 -1.45 9.51 -1.78
CA SER A 51 -0.24 9.69 -0.98
C SER A 51 0.77 8.59 -1.30
N ILE A 52 2.04 8.90 -1.21
CA ILE A 52 3.13 7.90 -1.33
C ILE A 52 3.70 7.64 0.05
N ALA A 53 3.65 6.39 0.47
CA ALA A 53 4.33 5.90 1.66
C ALA A 53 5.54 5.06 1.25
N THR A 54 6.72 5.47 1.68
CA THR A 54 7.99 4.80 1.42
C THR A 54 8.52 4.23 2.72
N LEU A 55 8.74 2.93 2.74
CA LEU A 55 9.35 2.21 3.86
C LEU A 55 10.82 1.98 3.53
N THR A 56 11.72 2.41 4.42
CA THR A 56 13.15 2.10 4.29
C THR A 56 13.42 0.70 4.83
N ASP A 57 14.37 0.01 4.21
CA ASP A 57 14.79 -1.33 4.63
C ASP A 57 15.59 -1.21 5.94
N PRO A 58 15.08 -1.73 7.06
CA PRO A 58 15.76 -1.58 8.35
C PRO A 58 17.03 -2.44 8.47
N TRP A 59 17.22 -3.40 7.57
CA TRP A 59 18.40 -4.29 7.54
C TRP A 59 19.44 -3.85 6.53
N LYS A 60 19.06 -3.04 5.52
CA LYS A 60 19.95 -2.62 4.42
C LYS A 60 19.94 -1.10 4.30
N GLN A 61 20.91 -0.46 4.95
CA GLN A 61 21.02 0.99 4.98
C GLN A 61 20.91 1.61 3.57
N GLY A 62 20.10 2.65 3.44
CA GLY A 62 19.89 3.39 2.20
C GLY A 62 19.06 2.66 1.14
N LYS A 63 18.49 1.49 1.46
CA LYS A 63 17.55 0.78 0.58
C LYS A 63 16.11 1.06 0.95
N ILE A 64 15.23 0.92 -0.03
CA ILE A 64 13.77 0.95 0.15
C ILE A 64 13.33 -0.49 0.32
N LEU A 65 12.54 -0.74 1.37
CA LEU A 65 11.85 -2.01 1.58
C LEU A 65 10.65 -2.10 0.64
N HIS A 66 9.77 -1.08 0.68
CA HIS A 66 8.57 -1.03 -0.16
C HIS A 66 8.09 0.41 -0.38
N THR A 67 7.38 0.62 -1.49
CA THR A 67 6.68 1.88 -1.77
C THR A 67 5.21 1.62 -2.06
N TYR A 68 4.33 2.30 -1.34
CA TYR A 68 2.88 2.22 -1.52
C TYR A 68 2.31 3.52 -2.04
N ALA A 69 1.44 3.44 -3.05
CA ALA A 69 0.55 4.53 -3.42
C ALA A 69 -0.80 4.32 -2.71
N LEU A 70 -1.09 5.14 -1.72
CA LEU A 70 -2.37 5.16 -1.01
C LEU A 70 -3.37 5.98 -1.83
N VAL A 71 -4.31 5.31 -2.46
CA VAL A 71 -5.23 5.92 -3.42
C VAL A 71 -6.66 5.81 -2.89
N PRO A 72 -7.32 6.93 -2.57
CA PRO A 72 -8.71 6.91 -2.11
C PRO A 72 -9.65 6.20 -3.08
N LYS A 73 -10.64 5.48 -2.56
CA LYS A 73 -11.71 4.90 -3.36
C LYS A 73 -12.56 6.00 -3.99
N GLY A 74 -13.10 5.77 -5.19
CA GLY A 74 -13.94 6.71 -5.94
C GLY A 74 -13.29 7.20 -7.23
N LYS A 75 -14.01 8.03 -7.98
CA LYS A 75 -13.65 8.43 -9.35
C LYS A 75 -12.25 9.03 -9.49
N VAL A 76 -11.88 9.95 -8.60
CA VAL A 76 -10.54 10.58 -8.63
C VAL A 76 -9.44 9.53 -8.43
N GLY A 77 -9.63 8.63 -7.46
CA GLY A 77 -8.69 7.54 -7.24
C GLY A 77 -8.63 6.55 -8.41
N ASP A 78 -9.74 6.32 -9.11
CA ASP A 78 -9.76 5.42 -10.28
C ASP A 78 -8.92 6.01 -11.43
N GLU A 79 -8.93 7.33 -11.62
CA GLU A 79 -8.07 8.03 -12.58
C GLU A 79 -6.61 7.94 -12.18
N VAL A 80 -6.31 8.14 -10.90
CA VAL A 80 -4.95 7.97 -10.36
C VAL A 80 -4.45 6.53 -10.59
N CYS A 81 -5.25 5.51 -10.30
CA CYS A 81 -4.87 4.11 -10.55
C CYS A 81 -4.57 3.85 -12.02
N LYS A 82 -5.38 4.38 -12.95
CA LYS A 82 -5.12 4.27 -14.40
C LYS A 82 -3.79 4.91 -14.78
N ALA A 83 -3.48 6.09 -14.23
CA ALA A 83 -2.22 6.78 -14.49
C ALA A 83 -1.00 5.99 -13.95
N PHE A 84 -1.10 5.37 -12.78
CA PHE A 84 -0.05 4.48 -12.25
C PHE A 84 0.13 3.23 -13.13
N SER A 85 -0.96 2.63 -13.61
CA SER A 85 -0.91 1.42 -14.46
C SER A 85 -0.34 1.70 -15.86
N SER A 86 -0.49 2.93 -16.38
CA SER A 86 0.05 3.34 -17.68
C SER A 86 1.53 3.75 -17.60
N GLY A 87 2.02 4.07 -16.42
CA GLY A 87 3.41 4.46 -16.16
C GLY A 87 4.27 3.22 -15.89
N ASN A 88 5.58 3.38 -16.12
CA ASN A 88 6.57 2.30 -15.84
C ASN A 88 6.89 2.20 -14.32
N ASN A 89 5.86 2.25 -13.45
CA ASN A 89 5.98 2.31 -11.98
C ASN A 89 5.89 0.90 -11.37
N GLN A 90 6.66 -0.06 -11.86
CA GLN A 90 6.62 -1.47 -11.41
C GLN A 90 7.01 -1.66 -9.94
N GLU A 91 7.62 -0.67 -9.30
CA GLU A 91 8.09 -0.75 -7.90
C GLU A 91 7.07 -0.20 -6.88
N VAL A 92 5.89 0.25 -7.32
CA VAL A 92 4.89 0.88 -6.43
C VAL A 92 3.65 0.02 -6.33
N THR A 93 3.32 -0.41 -5.12
CA THR A 93 2.08 -1.14 -4.83
C THR A 93 0.93 -0.16 -4.58
N ILE A 94 -0.13 -0.25 -5.38
CA ILE A 94 -1.34 0.56 -5.20
C ILE A 94 -2.19 -0.05 -4.09
N VAL A 95 -2.54 0.77 -3.10
CA VAL A 95 -3.44 0.41 -1.99
C VAL A 95 -4.67 1.31 -2.03
N ARG A 96 -5.85 0.74 -2.22
CA ARG A 96 -7.12 1.50 -2.22
C ARG A 96 -7.58 1.74 -0.79
N THR A 97 -7.71 3.01 -0.42
CA THR A 97 -8.10 3.44 0.94
C THR A 97 -9.48 4.06 0.99
N PRO A 98 -10.23 3.96 2.10
CA PRO A 98 -9.88 3.16 3.28
C PRO A 98 -10.01 1.65 3.01
N ILE A 99 -9.12 0.87 3.65
CA ILE A 99 -9.22 -0.60 3.67
C ILE A 99 -10.40 -0.97 4.58
N THR A 100 -11.30 -1.80 4.07
CA THR A 100 -12.49 -2.27 4.82
C THR A 100 -12.48 -3.79 5.02
N ARG A 101 -11.55 -4.49 4.37
CA ARG A 101 -11.38 -5.94 4.44
C ARG A 101 -9.90 -6.27 4.43
N SER A 102 -9.39 -6.80 5.52
CA SER A 102 -7.97 -7.17 5.65
C SER A 102 -7.79 -8.54 6.28
N VAL A 103 -6.67 -9.16 5.98
CA VAL A 103 -6.11 -10.29 6.73
C VAL A 103 -4.91 -9.78 7.51
N VAL A 104 -4.84 -10.12 8.80
CA VAL A 104 -3.85 -9.55 9.72
C VAL A 104 -3.05 -10.67 10.37
N PHE A 105 -1.72 -10.56 10.34
CA PHE A 105 -0.85 -11.66 10.75
C PHE A 105 -0.42 -11.62 12.22
N THR A 106 -0.56 -10.48 12.90
CA THR A 106 -0.04 -10.35 14.27
C THR A 106 -1.04 -9.73 15.24
N THR A 107 -0.91 -10.06 16.51
CA THR A 107 -1.69 -9.45 17.59
C THR A 107 -1.45 -7.94 17.69
N VAL A 108 -0.23 -7.46 17.41
CA VAL A 108 0.12 -6.03 17.46
C VAL A 108 -0.68 -5.25 16.42
N HIS A 109 -0.69 -5.73 15.17
CA HIS A 109 -1.48 -5.09 14.11
C HIS A 109 -2.98 -5.12 14.41
N CYS A 110 -3.50 -6.22 14.99
CA CYS A 110 -4.87 -6.27 15.46
C CYS A 110 -5.12 -5.19 16.53
N ALA A 111 -4.27 -5.08 17.55
CA ALA A 111 -4.42 -4.11 18.63
C ALA A 111 -4.49 -2.67 18.11
N LEU A 112 -3.58 -2.29 17.21
CA LEU A 112 -3.58 -0.97 16.58
C LEU A 112 -4.88 -0.69 15.82
N LEU A 113 -5.47 -1.69 15.15
CA LEU A 113 -6.77 -1.52 14.49
C LEU A 113 -7.91 -1.34 15.49
N TYR A 114 -7.86 -1.97 16.67
CA TYR A 114 -8.81 -1.73 17.75
C TYR A 114 -8.68 -0.32 18.32
N ASP A 115 -7.46 0.15 18.58
CA ASP A 115 -7.21 1.50 19.07
C ASP A 115 -7.74 2.55 18.09
N LEU A 116 -7.58 2.32 16.80
CA LEU A 116 -8.08 3.19 15.73
C LEU A 116 -9.58 3.05 15.43
N LYS A 117 -10.32 2.16 16.11
CA LYS A 117 -11.72 1.84 15.81
C LYS A 117 -11.91 1.37 14.36
N ALA A 118 -10.99 0.57 13.88
CA ALA A 118 -10.97 -0.03 12.55
C ALA A 118 -11.02 -1.57 12.58
N GLU A 119 -11.32 -2.16 13.74
CA GLU A 119 -11.39 -3.61 13.98
C GLU A 119 -12.37 -4.33 13.06
N SER A 120 -13.40 -3.65 12.58
CA SER A 120 -14.38 -4.20 11.62
C SER A 120 -13.75 -4.59 10.28
N ALA A 121 -12.59 -4.01 9.95
CA ALA A 121 -11.83 -4.34 8.75
C ALA A 121 -11.09 -5.69 8.86
N ILE A 122 -10.91 -6.25 10.06
CA ILE A 122 -10.30 -7.56 10.28
C ILE A 122 -11.29 -8.64 9.87
N LYS A 123 -11.03 -9.32 8.75
CA LYS A 123 -11.86 -10.42 8.23
C LYS A 123 -11.19 -11.78 8.38
N GLY A 124 -9.87 -11.82 8.51
CA GLY A 124 -9.11 -13.03 8.78
C GLY A 124 -7.84 -12.70 9.55
N VAL A 125 -7.33 -13.68 10.24
CA VAL A 125 -6.04 -13.61 10.95
C VAL A 125 -5.23 -14.87 10.68
N CYS A 126 -3.92 -14.75 10.72
CA CYS A 126 -3.02 -15.90 10.83
C CYS A 126 -2.61 -16.09 12.28
N ASP A 127 -2.15 -17.31 12.60
CA ASP A 127 -1.69 -17.64 13.96
C ASP A 127 -2.70 -17.27 15.05
N LEU A 128 -3.99 -17.54 14.81
CA LEU A 128 -5.10 -17.17 15.70
C LEU A 128 -4.81 -17.50 17.18
N GLN A 129 -4.13 -18.61 17.45
CA GLN A 129 -3.75 -19.03 18.82
C GLN A 129 -2.86 -18.01 19.55
N TYR A 130 -2.13 -17.17 18.80
CA TYR A 130 -1.26 -16.12 19.35
C TYR A 130 -1.89 -14.73 19.30
N ILE A 131 -3.10 -14.60 18.77
CA ILE A 131 -3.83 -13.32 18.79
C ILE A 131 -4.43 -13.15 20.19
N SER A 132 -3.86 -12.27 20.99
CA SER A 132 -4.25 -12.05 22.39
C SER A 132 -5.45 -11.11 22.57
N ILE A 133 -6.13 -10.72 21.49
CA ILE A 133 -7.31 -9.83 21.51
C ILE A 133 -8.57 -10.68 21.76
N PRO A 134 -9.25 -10.54 22.94
CA PRO A 134 -10.38 -11.39 23.28
C PRO A 134 -11.54 -11.35 22.27
N ASP A 135 -11.83 -10.17 21.71
CA ASP A 135 -12.89 -10.01 20.72
C ASP A 135 -12.57 -10.76 19.42
N VAL A 136 -11.32 -10.75 18.94
CA VAL A 136 -10.91 -11.53 17.76
C VAL A 136 -11.12 -13.03 18.02
N GLN A 137 -10.77 -13.50 19.22
CA GLN A 137 -10.97 -14.89 19.61
C GLN A 137 -12.45 -15.28 19.68
N GLN A 138 -13.32 -14.36 20.13
CA GLN A 138 -14.77 -14.56 20.14
C GLN A 138 -15.34 -14.56 18.73
N ARG A 139 -14.96 -13.59 17.90
CA ARG A 139 -15.38 -13.47 16.51
C ARG A 139 -14.98 -14.69 15.67
N ALA A 140 -13.84 -15.29 15.95
CA ALA A 140 -13.40 -16.52 15.26
C ALA A 140 -14.29 -17.75 15.58
N LYS A 141 -15.04 -17.71 16.68
CA LYS A 141 -15.98 -18.78 17.08
C LYS A 141 -17.40 -18.58 16.55
N LEU A 142 -17.69 -17.42 15.98
CA LEU A 142 -19.00 -17.14 15.37
C LEU A 142 -19.24 -18.05 14.17
N PRO A 143 -20.48 -18.29 13.77
CA PRO A 143 -20.78 -18.98 12.51
C PRO A 143 -20.15 -18.25 11.32
N ILE A 144 -19.71 -18.98 10.30
CA ILE A 144 -19.10 -18.41 9.07
C ILE A 144 -20.07 -17.44 8.37
N SER A 145 -21.36 -17.63 8.51
CA SER A 145 -22.40 -16.75 7.97
C SER A 145 -22.56 -15.43 8.72
N ASP A 146 -21.94 -15.27 9.89
CA ASP A 146 -22.01 -14.05 10.67
C ASP A 146 -21.11 -12.96 10.03
N ALA A 147 -21.63 -11.74 9.91
CA ALA A 147 -20.91 -10.61 9.30
C ALA A 147 -19.66 -10.20 10.09
N HIS A 148 -19.61 -10.52 11.38
CA HIS A 148 -18.49 -10.24 12.28
C HIS A 148 -17.51 -11.41 12.39
N HIS A 149 -17.79 -12.57 11.76
CA HIS A 149 -16.88 -13.71 11.80
C HIS A 149 -15.47 -13.33 11.30
N VAL A 150 -14.47 -13.80 12.02
CA VAL A 150 -13.05 -13.68 11.64
C VAL A 150 -12.52 -15.06 11.31
N VAL A 151 -12.02 -15.23 10.10
CA VAL A 151 -11.51 -16.52 9.62
C VAL A 151 -10.10 -16.77 10.13
N ASP A 152 -9.87 -17.97 10.68
CA ASP A 152 -8.52 -18.47 10.92
C ASP A 152 -7.89 -18.90 9.58
N CYS A 153 -6.92 -18.12 9.11
CA CYS A 153 -6.20 -18.33 7.87
C CYS A 153 -4.95 -19.23 8.04
N GLY A 154 -4.81 -19.88 9.17
CA GLY A 154 -3.73 -20.81 9.46
C GLY A 154 -2.46 -20.12 9.96
N ASN A 155 -1.31 -20.75 9.74
CA ASN A 155 -0.02 -20.26 10.22
C ASN A 155 0.56 -19.18 9.29
N SER A 156 1.19 -18.15 9.85
CA SER A 156 1.77 -17.03 9.09
C SER A 156 2.87 -17.45 8.10
N MET A 157 3.65 -18.48 8.43
CA MET A 157 4.71 -19.01 7.55
C MET A 157 4.16 -19.94 6.46
N SER A 158 2.94 -20.47 6.64
CA SER A 158 2.27 -21.38 5.69
C SER A 158 0.77 -21.14 5.72
N SER A 159 0.36 -19.92 5.34
CA SER A 159 -1.04 -19.50 5.40
C SER A 159 -1.92 -20.27 4.40
N ASN A 160 -3.19 -20.44 4.78
CA ASN A 160 -4.19 -21.06 3.91
C ASN A 160 -4.66 -20.03 2.85
N VAL A 161 -4.03 -20.10 1.70
CA VAL A 161 -4.26 -19.18 0.58
C VAL A 161 -5.71 -19.23 0.08
N GLU A 162 -6.35 -20.39 0.10
CA GLU A 162 -7.74 -20.55 -0.35
C GLU A 162 -8.69 -19.76 0.54
N LYS A 163 -8.56 -19.91 1.87
CA LYS A 163 -9.34 -19.11 2.83
C LYS A 163 -9.10 -17.61 2.65
N ILE A 164 -7.86 -17.20 2.39
CA ILE A 164 -7.52 -15.80 2.15
C ILE A 164 -8.21 -15.29 0.89
N ILE A 165 -8.18 -16.03 -0.22
CA ILE A 165 -8.83 -15.65 -1.48
C ILE A 165 -10.35 -15.52 -1.29
N ASP A 166 -10.98 -16.46 -0.58
CA ASP A 166 -12.43 -16.45 -0.32
C ASP A 166 -12.88 -15.20 0.46
N LEU A 167 -12.02 -14.70 1.33
CA LEU A 167 -12.26 -13.45 2.05
C LEU A 167 -12.23 -12.22 1.15
N LYS A 168 -11.64 -12.30 -0.05
CA LYS A 168 -11.43 -11.18 -0.97
C LYS A 168 -10.87 -9.94 -0.24
N PRO A 169 -9.75 -10.05 0.46
CA PRO A 169 -9.21 -8.92 1.21
C PRO A 169 -8.68 -7.85 0.26
N GLU A 170 -8.74 -6.61 0.70
CA GLU A 170 -8.18 -5.46 -0.03
C GLU A 170 -6.69 -5.27 0.29
N ALA A 171 -6.22 -5.86 1.39
CA ALA A 171 -4.82 -5.92 1.78
C ALA A 171 -4.56 -7.05 2.79
N ILE A 172 -3.33 -7.51 2.84
CA ILE A 172 -2.81 -8.45 3.84
C ILE A 172 -1.71 -7.72 4.61
N MET A 173 -1.85 -7.64 5.93
CA MET A 173 -0.86 -6.98 6.80
C MET A 173 0.12 -8.02 7.32
N VAL A 174 1.38 -7.87 6.96
CA VAL A 174 2.46 -8.81 7.28
C VAL A 174 3.58 -8.09 8.03
N SER A 175 4.38 -8.84 8.80
CA SER A 175 5.63 -8.34 9.38
C SER A 175 6.79 -8.83 8.52
N PRO A 176 7.54 -7.93 7.88
CA PRO A 176 8.73 -8.32 7.15
C PRO A 176 9.81 -8.80 8.11
N PHE A 177 10.74 -9.63 7.66
CA PHE A 177 11.92 -10.01 8.42
C PHE A 177 13.14 -10.15 7.50
N GLU A 178 14.32 -10.06 8.07
CA GLU A 178 15.55 -10.09 7.30
C GLU A 178 15.66 -11.37 6.46
N ASN A 179 15.99 -11.19 5.18
CA ASN A 179 16.15 -12.30 4.23
C ASN A 179 14.91 -13.20 4.08
N SER A 180 13.69 -12.65 4.28
CA SER A 180 12.45 -13.42 4.13
C SER A 180 12.29 -14.08 2.75
N GLY A 181 12.95 -13.55 1.73
CA GLY A 181 12.82 -14.06 0.34
C GLY A 181 11.44 -13.89 -0.28
N GLY A 182 10.57 -13.09 0.36
CA GLY A 182 9.17 -12.88 -0.04
C GLY A 182 8.18 -13.68 0.82
N TYR A 183 6.92 -13.62 0.42
CA TYR A 183 5.79 -14.23 1.16
C TYR A 183 5.22 -15.48 0.45
N GLY A 184 6.03 -16.10 -0.41
CA GLY A 184 5.73 -17.37 -1.06
C GLY A 184 4.51 -17.32 -1.97
N LYS A 185 3.45 -18.06 -1.63
CA LYS A 185 2.23 -18.11 -2.44
C LYS A 185 1.44 -16.79 -2.38
N LEU A 186 1.59 -15.99 -1.32
CA LEU A 186 0.88 -14.72 -1.16
C LEU A 186 1.32 -13.69 -2.20
N ASP A 187 2.59 -13.70 -2.60
CA ASP A 187 3.13 -12.78 -3.63
C ASP A 187 2.41 -12.93 -4.99
N LYS A 188 1.80 -14.10 -5.22
CA LYS A 188 1.10 -14.43 -6.47
C LYS A 188 -0.38 -14.05 -6.48
N LEU A 189 -0.92 -13.57 -5.35
CA LEU A 189 -2.35 -13.29 -5.22
C LEU A 189 -2.77 -11.95 -5.82
N HIS A 190 -1.82 -11.09 -6.17
CA HIS A 190 -2.09 -9.71 -6.59
C HIS A 190 -2.92 -8.90 -5.57
N ILE A 191 -2.88 -9.30 -4.30
CA ILE A 191 -3.45 -8.59 -3.17
C ILE A 191 -2.30 -7.79 -2.53
N PRO A 192 -2.44 -6.48 -2.28
CA PRO A 192 -1.41 -5.69 -1.63
C PRO A 192 -0.96 -6.31 -0.31
N LEU A 193 0.32 -6.63 -0.20
CA LEU A 193 0.98 -7.02 1.04
C LEU A 193 1.50 -5.75 1.70
N ILE A 194 1.00 -5.42 2.88
CA ILE A 194 1.44 -4.24 3.62
C ILE A 194 2.47 -4.69 4.66
N GLU A 195 3.71 -4.36 4.40
CA GLU A 195 4.85 -4.70 5.25
C GLU A 195 4.96 -3.71 6.41
N MET A 196 4.57 -4.17 7.60
CA MET A 196 4.58 -3.35 8.81
C MET A 196 5.89 -3.58 9.54
N ALA A 197 6.86 -2.68 9.30
CA ALA A 197 8.20 -2.74 9.90
C ALA A 197 8.32 -1.87 11.18
N ASP A 198 7.20 -1.49 11.78
CA ASP A 198 7.11 -0.67 12.99
C ASP A 198 7.92 -1.25 14.16
N TYR A 199 7.97 -2.56 14.29
CA TYR A 199 8.73 -3.24 15.34
C TYR A 199 10.25 -3.05 15.23
N MET A 200 10.74 -2.60 14.07
CA MET A 200 12.16 -2.33 13.81
C MET A 200 12.56 -0.89 14.17
N GLU A 201 11.60 -0.04 14.56
CA GLU A 201 11.93 1.30 15.05
C GLU A 201 12.74 1.24 16.35
N GLU A 202 13.73 2.13 16.46
CA GLU A 202 14.68 2.17 17.57
C GLU A 202 14.04 2.60 18.89
N SER A 203 12.91 3.32 18.84
CA SER A 203 12.23 3.85 20.02
C SER A 203 10.77 3.43 20.09
N SER A 204 10.21 3.36 21.30
CA SER A 204 8.79 3.10 21.52
C SER A 204 7.90 4.17 20.88
N LEU A 205 8.34 5.44 20.88
CA LEU A 205 7.62 6.53 20.22
C LEU A 205 7.67 6.39 18.70
N GLY A 206 8.81 5.97 18.14
CA GLY A 206 8.91 5.65 16.70
C GLY A 206 7.91 4.56 16.30
N ARG A 207 7.81 3.47 17.07
CA ARG A 207 6.82 2.41 16.84
C ARG A 207 5.40 2.94 16.93
N ALA A 208 5.08 3.73 17.96
CA ALA A 208 3.76 4.30 18.15
C ALA A 208 3.38 5.26 17.01
N GLU A 209 4.34 5.98 16.46
CA GLU A 209 4.09 6.96 15.40
C GLU A 209 3.66 6.32 14.08
N TRP A 210 3.94 5.02 13.85
CA TRP A 210 3.39 4.28 12.72
C TRP A 210 1.87 4.24 12.72
N MET A 211 1.22 4.52 13.85
CA MET A 211 -0.23 4.68 13.94
C MET A 211 -0.78 5.68 12.90
N LYS A 212 0.00 6.72 12.54
CA LYS A 212 -0.36 7.65 11.46
C LYS A 212 -0.53 6.94 10.11
N PHE A 213 0.34 5.97 9.80
CA PHE A 213 0.24 5.18 8.58
C PHE A 213 -0.99 4.25 8.60
N TYR A 214 -1.22 3.57 9.72
CA TYR A 214 -2.45 2.78 9.92
C TYR A 214 -3.70 3.66 9.76
N GLY A 215 -3.69 4.86 10.35
CA GLY A 215 -4.77 5.84 10.20
C GLY A 215 -5.08 6.14 8.74
N MET A 216 -4.07 6.34 7.90
CA MET A 216 -4.23 6.59 6.46
C MET A 216 -4.75 5.35 5.72
N LEU A 217 -4.26 4.16 6.05
CA LEU A 217 -4.72 2.91 5.43
C LEU A 217 -6.21 2.65 5.69
N PHE A 218 -6.68 2.96 6.89
CA PHE A 218 -8.05 2.61 7.33
C PHE A 218 -9.00 3.83 7.43
N GLY A 219 -8.57 5.02 6.98
CA GLY A 219 -9.38 6.25 7.04
C GLY A 219 -9.65 6.71 8.47
N ARG A 220 -8.65 6.61 9.33
CA ARG A 220 -8.70 6.94 10.76
C ARG A 220 -7.62 7.93 11.17
N GLU A 221 -7.19 8.82 10.26
CA GLU A 221 -6.08 9.76 10.48
C GLU A 221 -6.31 10.62 11.72
N LYS A 222 -7.53 11.15 11.91
CA LYS A 222 -7.86 11.96 13.10
C LYS A 222 -7.74 11.18 14.41
N ALA A 223 -8.12 9.91 14.39
CA ALA A 223 -7.98 9.05 15.58
C ALA A 223 -6.51 8.76 15.85
N ALA A 224 -5.73 8.48 14.80
CA ALA A 224 -4.29 8.26 14.90
C ALA A 224 -3.56 9.48 15.48
N ASP A 225 -3.87 10.67 14.98
CA ASP A 225 -3.28 11.92 15.49
C ASP A 225 -3.66 12.17 16.96
N SER A 226 -4.92 11.88 17.34
CA SER A 226 -5.39 12.06 18.72
C SER A 226 -4.79 11.07 19.72
N LEU A 227 -4.46 9.85 19.25
CA LEU A 227 -3.86 8.83 20.12
C LEU A 227 -2.35 9.03 20.29
N PHE A 228 -1.68 9.61 19.31
CA PHE A 228 -0.25 9.83 19.33
C PHE A 228 0.14 11.12 20.08
N ASN A 229 -0.69 12.19 20.01
CA ASN A 229 -0.44 13.50 20.66
C ASN A 229 -0.96 13.53 22.10
#